data_ac464f2010b1eb25333f214cf6a5d112
#
_entry.id   ac464f2010b1eb25333f214cf6a5d112
#
_cell.length_a   1.000
_cell.length_b   1.000
_cell.length_c   1.000
_cell.angle_alpha   90.00
_cell.angle_beta   90.00
_cell.angle_gamma   90.00
#
_symmetry.space_group_name_H-M   'P 1'
#
loop_
_entity.id
_entity.type
_entity.pdbx_description
1 polymer ?
#
loop_
_entity_poly.entity_id
_entity_poly.type
_entity_poly.pdbx_seq_one_letter_code
_entity_poly.pdbx_strand_id
1 'polypeptide(L)'
;MPKTSGTTDVLRKIDLTSALQYGTAQGYPPLYSFLRQFTRENLHPNVPYAGGPEIILTVGATDGFAKAIEALSNVWSEEKDCISDREGLLCEEFAYMNAVQAARPRGLNIVPVAIDEEGMKASGEGGLDDVLKNWDPSKGKRPHLIYTVS
;
A
#
# COMPACT_ATOMS: atom_id res chain seq x y z
N MET A 1 -38.12 12.98 -26.16
CA MET A 1 -37.28 13.10 -24.94
C MET A 1 -37.20 11.78 -24.25
N PRO A 2 -36.06 11.14 -24.09
CA PRO A 2 -35.96 9.87 -23.35
C PRO A 2 -36.14 10.16 -21.86
N LYS A 3 -37.00 9.39 -21.23
CA LYS A 3 -37.27 9.46 -19.79
C LYS A 3 -36.06 8.99 -19.01
N THR A 4 -35.44 9.86 -18.24
CA THR A 4 -34.39 9.56 -17.28
C THR A 4 -34.95 8.82 -16.06
N SER A 5 -35.45 7.60 -16.24
CA SER A 5 -35.99 6.78 -15.13
C SER A 5 -34.98 5.86 -14.45
N GLY A 6 -33.73 5.81 -14.96
CA GLY A 6 -32.75 4.84 -14.49
C GLY A 6 -32.01 5.20 -13.21
N THR A 7 -31.81 6.51 -12.94
CA THR A 7 -30.93 6.95 -11.84
C THR A 7 -31.60 6.98 -10.47
N THR A 8 -32.91 7.18 -10.44
CA THR A 8 -33.67 7.25 -9.19
C THR A 8 -33.98 5.87 -8.60
N ASP A 9 -34.06 4.82 -9.43
CA ASP A 9 -34.32 3.46 -8.97
C ASP A 9 -33.07 2.78 -8.36
N VAL A 10 -31.87 3.16 -8.78
CA VAL A 10 -30.62 2.66 -8.20
C VAL A 10 -30.43 3.21 -6.77
N LEU A 11 -30.77 4.48 -6.55
CA LEU A 11 -30.65 5.11 -5.23
C LEU A 11 -31.71 4.59 -4.22
N ARG A 12 -32.83 4.08 -4.69
CA ARG A 12 -33.86 3.46 -3.82
C ARG A 12 -33.51 2.04 -3.32
N LYS A 13 -32.47 1.42 -3.86
CA LYS A 13 -32.02 0.08 -3.49
C LYS A 13 -30.82 0.08 -2.52
N ILE A 14 -30.45 1.24 -1.97
CA ILE A 14 -29.50 1.24 -0.84
C ILE A 14 -30.23 0.61 0.34
N ASP A 15 -29.79 -0.57 0.72
CA ASP A 15 -30.26 -1.24 1.91
C ASP A 15 -29.79 -0.45 3.14
N LEU A 16 -30.68 0.39 3.65
CA LEU A 16 -30.42 1.18 4.85
C LEU A 16 -30.10 0.32 6.05
N THR A 17 -30.60 -0.90 6.09
CA THR A 17 -30.31 -1.87 7.15
C THR A 17 -28.84 -2.20 7.16
N SER A 18 -28.26 -2.49 6.00
CA SER A 18 -26.81 -2.73 5.87
C SER A 18 -25.99 -1.45 6.09
N ALA A 19 -26.47 -0.30 5.62
CA ALA A 19 -25.73 0.96 5.75
C ALA A 19 -25.64 1.48 7.20
N LEU A 20 -26.58 1.09 8.05
CA LEU A 20 -26.67 1.50 9.47
C LEU A 20 -26.13 0.44 10.45
N GLN A 21 -25.60 -0.65 9.95
CA GLN A 21 -24.99 -1.71 10.76
C GLN A 21 -23.47 -1.68 10.72
N TYR A 22 -22.84 -2.41 11.62
CA TYR A 22 -21.40 -2.66 11.56
C TYR A 22 -21.04 -3.37 10.24
N GLY A 23 -20.05 -2.86 9.55
CA GLY A 23 -19.49 -3.48 8.36
C GLY A 23 -18.55 -4.65 8.67
N THR A 24 -18.13 -5.38 7.64
CA THR A 24 -17.04 -6.35 7.74
C THR A 24 -15.69 -5.62 7.72
N ALA A 25 -14.63 -6.29 8.19
CA ALA A 25 -13.27 -5.76 8.14
C ALA A 25 -12.79 -5.44 6.70
N GLN A 26 -13.36 -6.11 5.71
CA GLN A 26 -13.02 -5.91 4.28
C GLN A 26 -13.82 -4.77 3.62
N GLY A 27 -14.85 -4.26 4.31
CA GLY A 27 -15.74 -3.21 3.82
C GLY A 27 -17.13 -3.71 3.44
N TYR A 28 -17.89 -2.90 2.69
CA TYR A 28 -19.27 -3.22 2.29
C TYR A 28 -19.30 -4.41 1.32
N PRO A 29 -19.96 -5.54 1.66
CA PRO A 29 -19.83 -6.80 0.92
C PRO A 29 -20.19 -6.72 -0.57
N PRO A 30 -21.24 -6.04 -1.02
CA PRO A 30 -21.54 -5.91 -2.44
C PRO A 30 -20.44 -5.15 -3.22
N LEU A 31 -19.88 -4.09 -2.64
CA LEU A 31 -18.78 -3.34 -3.23
C LEU A 31 -17.49 -4.16 -3.27
N TYR A 32 -17.18 -4.88 -2.20
CA TYR A 32 -16.05 -5.80 -2.14
C TYR A 32 -16.12 -6.85 -3.26
N SER A 33 -17.26 -7.50 -3.42
CA SER A 33 -17.46 -8.52 -4.46
C SER A 33 -17.28 -7.94 -5.87
N PHE A 34 -17.87 -6.78 -6.14
CA PHE A 34 -17.73 -6.09 -7.41
C PHE A 34 -16.26 -5.71 -7.69
N LEU A 35 -15.58 -5.09 -6.73
CA LEU A 35 -14.19 -4.67 -6.91
C LEU A 35 -13.24 -5.86 -7.06
N ARG A 36 -13.48 -6.95 -6.34
CA ARG A 36 -12.70 -8.18 -6.48
C ARG A 36 -12.80 -8.76 -7.89
N GLN A 37 -14.01 -8.81 -8.43
CA GLN A 37 -14.24 -9.23 -9.81
C GLN A 37 -13.59 -8.27 -10.80
N PHE A 38 -13.81 -6.97 -10.65
CA PHE A 38 -13.23 -5.93 -11.52
C PHE A 38 -11.70 -5.99 -11.54
N THR A 39 -11.08 -6.12 -10.37
CA THR A 39 -9.62 -6.21 -10.25
C THR A 39 -9.08 -7.45 -10.95
N ARG A 40 -9.75 -8.59 -10.77
CA ARG A 40 -9.36 -9.84 -11.44
C ARG A 40 -9.46 -9.74 -12.96
N GLU A 41 -10.51 -9.14 -13.48
CA GLU A 41 -10.78 -9.09 -14.91
C GLU A 41 -9.97 -8.00 -15.64
N ASN A 42 -9.70 -6.89 -14.99
CA ASN A 42 -9.18 -5.69 -15.66
C ASN A 42 -7.78 -5.27 -15.21
N LEU A 43 -7.43 -5.46 -13.94
CA LEU A 43 -6.16 -4.95 -13.40
C LEU A 43 -5.12 -6.06 -13.22
N HIS A 44 -5.53 -7.24 -12.78
CA HIS A 44 -4.64 -8.37 -12.49
C HIS A 44 -5.16 -9.68 -13.09
N PRO A 45 -5.29 -9.78 -14.42
CA PRO A 45 -5.84 -10.99 -15.07
C PRO A 45 -4.92 -12.21 -14.92
N ASN A 46 -3.62 -12.00 -14.70
CA ASN A 46 -2.59 -13.05 -14.68
C ASN A 46 -1.97 -13.26 -13.29
N VAL A 47 -2.72 -13.12 -12.22
CA VAL A 47 -2.18 -13.41 -10.88
C VAL A 47 -1.80 -14.89 -10.75
N PRO A 48 -0.64 -15.23 -10.15
CA PRO A 48 -0.11 -16.58 -10.14
C PRO A 48 -0.77 -17.52 -9.10
N TYR A 49 -1.81 -17.09 -8.42
CA TYR A 49 -2.51 -17.86 -7.39
C TYR A 49 -4.01 -18.01 -7.68
N ALA A 50 -4.53 -19.21 -7.40
CA ALA A 50 -5.89 -19.62 -7.79
C ALA A 50 -7.02 -18.77 -7.18
N GLY A 51 -6.81 -18.16 -6.03
CA GLY A 51 -7.80 -17.31 -5.35
C GLY A 51 -8.02 -15.93 -5.98
N GLY A 52 -7.09 -15.47 -6.81
CA GLY A 52 -7.03 -14.08 -7.28
C GLY A 52 -6.69 -13.10 -6.15
N PRO A 53 -6.66 -11.78 -6.42
CA PRO A 53 -6.31 -10.77 -5.43
C PRO A 53 -7.38 -10.68 -4.34
N GLU A 54 -6.96 -10.47 -3.10
CA GLU A 54 -7.82 -10.04 -2.02
C GLU A 54 -7.84 -8.50 -1.95
N ILE A 55 -8.97 -7.96 -1.49
CA ILE A 55 -9.23 -6.53 -1.50
C ILE A 55 -9.66 -6.08 -0.11
N ILE A 56 -9.14 -4.95 0.32
CA ILE A 56 -9.57 -4.25 1.52
C ILE A 56 -9.97 -2.83 1.12
N LEU A 57 -11.14 -2.39 1.55
CA LEU A 57 -11.59 -1.03 1.37
C LEU A 57 -11.03 -0.14 2.49
N THR A 58 -10.38 0.93 2.11
CA THR A 58 -9.75 1.89 3.03
C THR A 58 -10.25 3.31 2.78
N VAL A 59 -9.99 4.22 3.70
CA VAL A 59 -10.36 5.64 3.58
C VAL A 59 -9.29 6.38 2.73
N GLY A 60 -9.07 5.86 1.52
CA GLY A 60 -8.08 6.38 0.58
C GLY A 60 -6.72 5.67 0.65
N ALA A 61 -5.85 5.96 -0.35
CA ALA A 61 -4.56 5.28 -0.52
C ALA A 61 -3.60 5.51 0.66
N THR A 62 -3.61 6.69 1.27
CA THR A 62 -2.76 7.00 2.44
C THR A 62 -3.13 6.13 3.64
N ASP A 63 -4.43 5.94 3.90
CA ASP A 63 -4.90 5.06 4.97
C ASP A 63 -4.54 3.59 4.69
N GLY A 64 -4.74 3.15 3.46
CA GLY A 64 -4.34 1.80 3.02
C GLY A 64 -2.85 1.55 3.20
N PHE A 65 -2.02 2.49 2.79
CA PHE A 65 -0.58 2.42 2.96
C PHE A 65 -0.15 2.40 4.43
N ALA A 66 -0.73 3.26 5.27
CA ALA A 66 -0.45 3.28 6.70
C ALA A 66 -0.77 1.93 7.37
N LYS A 67 -1.92 1.33 7.03
CA LYS A 67 -2.31 0.00 7.52
C LYS A 67 -1.38 -1.11 7.01
N ALA A 68 -0.93 -1.02 5.75
CA ALA A 68 0.02 -1.98 5.19
C ALA A 68 1.37 -1.91 5.94
N ILE A 69 1.90 -0.71 6.17
CA ILE A 69 3.12 -0.54 6.97
C ILE A 69 2.93 -1.07 8.39
N GLU A 70 1.78 -0.79 9.02
CA GLU A 70 1.48 -1.28 10.36
C GLU A 70 1.46 -2.82 10.43
N ALA A 71 0.93 -3.47 9.42
CA ALA A 71 0.89 -4.92 9.34
C ALA A 71 2.24 -5.57 9.03
N LEU A 72 3.13 -4.87 8.31
CA LEU A 72 4.37 -5.41 7.76
C LEU A 72 5.63 -4.99 8.52
N SER A 73 5.52 -4.07 9.47
CA SER A 73 6.66 -3.57 10.23
C SER A 73 6.38 -3.42 11.71
N ASN A 74 7.42 -3.57 12.53
CA ASN A 74 7.37 -3.29 13.94
C ASN A 74 7.67 -1.80 14.22
N VAL A 75 7.15 -1.30 15.33
CA VAL A 75 7.54 0.03 15.82
C VAL A 75 8.93 -0.08 16.42
N TRP A 76 9.80 0.85 16.07
CA TRP A 76 11.16 0.94 16.61
C TRP A 76 11.39 2.31 17.27
N SER A 77 12.09 2.31 18.40
CA SER A 77 12.44 3.51 19.15
C SER A 77 13.93 3.47 19.53
N GLU A 78 14.63 4.54 19.20
CA GLU A 78 16.06 4.70 19.54
C GLU A 78 16.36 4.56 21.04
N GLU A 79 15.41 4.91 21.89
CA GLU A 79 15.57 4.84 23.34
C GLU A 79 15.41 3.42 23.91
N LYS A 80 14.75 2.51 23.21
CA LYS A 80 14.30 1.21 23.74
C LYS A 80 14.82 0.01 22.97
N ASP A 81 15.11 0.18 21.69
CA ASP A 81 15.34 -0.93 20.78
C ASP A 81 16.77 -0.92 20.24
N CYS A 82 17.30 -2.11 19.91
CA CYS A 82 18.58 -2.21 19.24
C CYS A 82 18.50 -1.70 17.80
N ILE A 83 19.56 -1.08 17.31
CA ILE A 83 19.61 -0.61 15.91
C ILE A 83 19.45 -1.79 14.93
N SER A 84 19.90 -2.97 15.28
CA SER A 84 19.74 -4.21 14.51
C SER A 84 18.28 -4.60 14.27
N ASP A 85 17.35 -4.07 15.06
CA ASP A 85 15.91 -4.38 14.94
C ASP A 85 15.16 -3.34 14.11
N ARG A 86 15.81 -2.21 13.82
CA ARG A 86 15.23 -1.15 13.00
C ARG A 86 15.02 -1.61 11.57
N GLU A 87 13.77 -1.61 11.14
CA GLU A 87 13.39 -1.98 9.77
C GLU A 87 13.50 -0.79 8.82
N GLY A 88 13.67 -1.07 7.52
CA GLY A 88 13.84 -0.06 6.48
C GLY A 88 12.75 -0.12 5.42
N LEU A 89 12.38 1.06 4.92
CA LEU A 89 11.52 1.26 3.78
C LEU A 89 12.35 1.89 2.65
N LEU A 90 12.56 1.13 1.58
CA LEU A 90 13.09 1.64 0.32
C LEU A 90 12.02 2.50 -0.36
N CYS A 91 12.41 3.66 -0.85
CA CYS A 91 11.54 4.51 -1.64
C CYS A 91 12.36 5.29 -2.67
N GLU A 92 11.71 5.79 -3.67
CA GLU A 92 12.32 6.72 -4.62
C GLU A 92 12.87 7.95 -3.88
N GLU A 93 13.97 8.52 -4.34
CA GLU A 93 14.56 9.72 -3.72
C GLU A 93 13.58 10.90 -3.68
N PHE A 94 12.60 10.96 -4.61
CA PHE A 94 11.50 11.92 -4.64
C PHE A 94 10.15 11.23 -4.36
N ALA A 95 10.07 10.50 -3.26
CA ALA A 95 8.86 9.79 -2.87
C ALA A 95 7.72 10.71 -2.43
N TYR A 96 6.49 10.22 -2.56
CA TYR A 96 5.31 10.90 -2.05
C TYR A 96 5.41 11.12 -0.53
N MET A 97 5.32 12.39 -0.12
CA MET A 97 5.58 12.83 1.24
C MET A 97 4.73 12.09 2.30
N ASN A 98 3.46 11.81 2.02
CA ASN A 98 2.58 11.13 3.00
C ASN A 98 3.01 9.69 3.27
N ALA A 99 3.63 9.00 2.29
CA ALA A 99 4.19 7.68 2.52
C ALA A 99 5.36 7.75 3.52
N VAL A 100 6.26 8.70 3.33
CA VAL A 100 7.38 8.92 4.26
C VAL A 100 6.87 9.33 5.65
N GLN A 101 5.85 10.20 5.71
CA GLN A 101 5.27 10.66 6.98
C GLN A 101 4.52 9.53 7.72
N ALA A 102 3.94 8.56 7.02
CA ALA A 102 3.32 7.39 7.65
C ALA A 102 4.37 6.43 8.24
N ALA A 103 5.54 6.34 7.62
CA ALA A 103 6.62 5.44 8.03
C ALA A 103 7.47 5.98 9.21
N ARG A 104 7.74 7.29 9.24
CA ARG A 104 8.62 7.91 10.25
C ARG A 104 8.17 7.71 11.70
N PRO A 105 6.90 7.88 12.09
CA PRO A 105 6.46 7.68 13.47
C PRO A 105 6.64 6.25 13.98
N ARG A 106 6.78 5.28 13.06
CA ARG A 106 7.07 3.89 13.38
C ARG A 106 8.56 3.61 13.56
N GLY A 107 9.42 4.63 13.38
CA GLY A 107 10.87 4.51 13.50
C GLY A 107 11.55 3.87 12.28
N LEU A 108 10.81 3.62 11.17
CA LEU A 108 11.39 3.03 9.97
C LEU A 108 12.52 3.89 9.41
N ASN A 109 13.59 3.25 9.00
CA ASN A 109 14.66 3.89 8.25
C ASN A 109 14.20 4.11 6.80
N ILE A 110 14.11 5.37 6.38
CA ILE A 110 13.76 5.73 5.00
C ILE A 110 15.02 5.68 4.15
N VAL A 111 15.02 4.76 3.18
CA VAL A 111 16.19 4.45 2.36
C VAL A 111 15.91 4.88 0.92
N PRO A 112 16.51 6.00 0.46
CA PRO A 112 16.31 6.48 -0.89
C PRO A 112 16.98 5.56 -1.91
N VAL A 113 16.30 5.37 -3.04
CA VAL A 113 16.80 4.70 -4.24
C VAL A 113 16.77 5.72 -5.38
N ALA A 114 17.86 5.82 -6.13
CA ALA A 114 17.95 6.72 -7.27
C ALA A 114 16.89 6.41 -8.33
N ILE A 115 16.45 7.45 -9.04
CA ILE A 115 15.50 7.35 -10.16
C ILE A 115 16.14 7.81 -11.46
N ASP A 116 15.56 7.40 -12.58
CA ASP A 116 15.84 7.87 -13.92
C ASP A 116 14.53 8.13 -14.69
N GLU A 117 14.60 8.23 -16.00
CA GLU A 117 13.44 8.51 -16.86
C GLU A 117 12.40 7.37 -16.85
N GLU A 118 12.79 6.15 -16.43
CA GLU A 118 11.92 4.98 -16.34
C GLU A 118 11.38 4.74 -14.90
N GLY A 119 11.83 5.53 -13.93
CA GLY A 119 11.41 5.44 -12.52
C GLY A 119 12.52 4.96 -11.59
N MET A 120 12.21 4.11 -10.63
CA MET A 120 13.18 3.58 -9.67
C MET A 120 14.25 2.73 -10.39
N LYS A 121 15.52 3.14 -10.31
CA LYS A 121 16.63 2.40 -10.91
C LYS A 121 16.77 1.01 -10.30
N ALA A 122 16.73 0.00 -11.14
CA ALA A 122 16.96 -1.39 -10.71
C ALA A 122 18.45 -1.65 -10.38
N SER A 123 19.38 -1.04 -11.12
CA SER A 123 20.83 -1.27 -11.00
C SER A 123 21.65 -0.02 -11.26
N GLY A 124 22.97 -0.11 -11.03
CA GLY A 124 23.91 1.01 -11.14
C GLY A 124 23.98 1.84 -9.86
N GLU A 125 24.80 2.88 -9.86
CA GLU A 125 25.04 3.72 -8.69
C GLU A 125 23.75 4.29 -8.11
N GLY A 126 23.53 4.06 -6.80
CA GLY A 126 22.33 4.45 -6.06
C GLY A 126 21.06 3.68 -6.41
N GLY A 127 21.11 2.74 -7.36
CA GLY A 127 19.97 1.88 -7.71
C GLY A 127 19.67 0.83 -6.63
N LEU A 128 18.54 0.15 -6.78
CA LEU A 128 18.05 -0.83 -5.81
C LEU A 128 19.07 -1.93 -5.49
N ASP A 129 19.69 -2.48 -6.53
CA ASP A 129 20.71 -3.54 -6.40
C ASP A 129 21.96 -3.05 -5.64
N ASP A 130 22.42 -1.85 -5.96
CA ASP A 130 23.58 -1.21 -5.29
C ASP A 130 23.29 -0.94 -3.81
N VAL A 131 22.14 -0.32 -3.50
CA VAL A 131 21.72 -0.05 -2.13
C VAL A 131 21.60 -1.33 -1.30
N LEU A 132 21.04 -2.39 -1.87
CA LEU A 132 20.84 -3.65 -1.17
C LEU A 132 22.13 -4.48 -1.01
N LYS A 133 23.03 -4.44 -1.98
CA LYS A 133 24.33 -5.14 -1.91
C LYS A 133 25.30 -4.48 -0.92
N ASN A 134 25.31 -3.16 -0.94
CA ASN A 134 26.22 -2.36 -0.11
C ASN A 134 25.54 -1.88 1.20
N TRP A 135 24.50 -2.59 1.64
CA TRP A 135 23.78 -2.22 2.85
C TRP A 135 24.67 -2.19 4.08
N ASP A 136 24.64 -1.07 4.79
CA ASP A 136 25.36 -0.88 6.05
C ASP A 136 24.50 -1.33 7.24
N PRO A 137 24.86 -2.43 7.93
CA PRO A 137 24.09 -2.93 9.08
C PRO A 137 24.00 -1.97 10.26
N SER A 138 24.89 -0.97 10.34
CA SER A 138 24.83 0.06 11.38
C SER A 138 23.60 0.97 11.26
N LYS A 139 22.91 0.94 10.12
CA LYS A 139 21.67 1.69 9.85
C LYS A 139 20.39 0.90 10.17
N GLY A 140 20.51 -0.35 10.58
CA GLY A 140 19.38 -1.24 10.86
C GLY A 140 19.37 -2.50 10.01
N LYS A 141 18.26 -3.23 10.05
CA LYS A 141 18.05 -4.40 9.19
C LYS A 141 18.13 -4.01 7.71
N ARG A 142 18.66 -4.95 6.90
CA ARG A 142 18.57 -4.80 5.45
C ARG A 142 17.12 -4.59 5.04
N PRO A 143 16.77 -3.52 4.29
CA PRO A 143 15.39 -3.22 3.92
C PRO A 143 14.73 -4.35 3.15
N HIS A 144 13.44 -4.57 3.42
CA HIS A 144 12.61 -5.58 2.76
C HIS A 144 11.25 -5.04 2.30
N LEU A 145 10.98 -3.77 2.60
CA LEU A 145 9.79 -3.07 2.16
C LEU A 145 10.18 -2.05 1.09
N ILE A 146 9.39 -1.97 0.04
CA ILE A 146 9.58 -1.01 -1.06
C ILE A 146 8.28 -0.24 -1.26
N TYR A 147 8.39 1.07 -1.31
CA TYR A 147 7.34 1.97 -1.78
C TYR A 147 7.77 2.61 -3.10
N THR A 148 6.96 2.46 -4.13
CA THR A 148 7.16 3.07 -5.45
C THR A 148 5.84 3.58 -6.01
N VAL A 149 5.93 4.59 -6.87
CA VAL A 149 4.81 5.11 -7.65
C VAL A 149 5.12 4.84 -9.11
N SER A 150 4.39 3.92 -9.73
CA SER A 150 4.51 3.55 -11.15
C SER A 150 3.54 4.34 -12.01
#